data_ac12f315e536bcdf8292717cec1b7d2e
#
_entry.id   ac12f315e536bcdf8292717cec1b7d2e
#
_cell.length_a   1.000
_cell.length_b   1.000
_cell.length_c   1.000
_cell.angle_alpha   90.00
_cell.angle_beta   90.00
_cell.angle_gamma   90.00
#
_symmetry.space_group_name_H-M   'P 1'
#
loop_
_entity.id
_entity.type
_entity.pdbx_description
1 polymer ?
#
loop_
_entity_poly.entity_id
_entity_poly.type
_entity_poly.pdbx_seq_one_letter_code
_entity_poly.pdbx_strand_id
1 'polypeptide(L)'
;MGNSKASKNREWNKGRKLDKEIKLFFINQLKEARLEALKDAEGYQKILHVVEKMGSYMTGEIRDLNYYRKRIEEVASESPYATEIPYKCQAWHTPFDKLYELVRQSRNDAMHQGVVARHLTRSLVLMALVLEDAMKVNNRASITDIMVRNIVTAELWHPVSFVRQQMLINSFTYLPLFDGSEWKVISDHAVARYLFNCSNSERKKRLIQTIAQAKSNGLSLDNGLVVRLVNGSDTKHANLINIDGEPVELSNLVNQSKGSPILVTAEDNKRLVGLITPFDML
;
A
#
# COMPACT_ATOMS: atom_id res chain seq x y z
N MET A 1 -53.11 -6.66 -24.99
CA MET A 1 -51.69 -6.33 -25.36
C MET A 1 -51.12 -5.32 -24.37
N GLY A 2 -50.42 -5.75 -23.37
CA GLY A 2 -49.86 -4.82 -22.35
C GLY A 2 -49.25 -5.55 -21.18
N ASN A 3 -48.16 -6.32 -21.36
CA ASN A 3 -47.41 -6.90 -20.24
C ASN A 3 -45.96 -7.29 -20.62
N SER A 4 -45.34 -6.62 -21.57
CA SER A 4 -43.99 -7.00 -22.02
C SER A 4 -42.91 -5.97 -21.69
N LYS A 5 -43.24 -4.79 -21.13
CA LYS A 5 -42.24 -3.75 -20.78
C LYS A 5 -41.78 -3.76 -19.33
N ALA A 6 -42.48 -4.44 -18.43
CA ALA A 6 -42.12 -4.45 -16.99
C ALA A 6 -41.05 -5.51 -16.62
N SER A 7 -40.84 -6.55 -17.44
CA SER A 7 -39.86 -7.61 -17.13
C SER A 7 -38.45 -7.27 -17.55
N LYS A 8 -38.23 -6.44 -18.57
CA LYS A 8 -36.89 -6.04 -19.03
C LYS A 8 -36.19 -5.04 -18.11
N ASN A 9 -36.95 -4.28 -17.28
CA ASN A 9 -36.35 -3.32 -16.34
C ASN A 9 -35.86 -3.95 -15.02
N ARG A 10 -36.14 -5.24 -14.76
CA ARG A 10 -35.65 -5.91 -13.52
C ARG A 10 -34.26 -6.58 -13.67
N GLU A 11 -33.79 -6.86 -14.87
CA GLU A 11 -32.47 -7.48 -15.08
C GLU A 11 -31.32 -6.47 -15.05
N TRP A 12 -31.56 -5.18 -15.28
CA TRP A 12 -30.54 -4.12 -15.25
C TRP A 12 -30.14 -3.71 -13.82
N ASN A 13 -30.88 -4.13 -12.80
CA ASN A 13 -30.62 -3.79 -11.39
C ASN A 13 -29.81 -4.85 -10.61
N LYS A 14 -29.22 -5.85 -11.26
CA LYS A 14 -28.21 -6.69 -10.64
C LYS A 14 -26.89 -5.93 -10.64
N GLY A 15 -26.61 -5.22 -9.54
CA GLY A 15 -25.36 -4.51 -9.34
C GLY A 15 -24.16 -5.41 -9.66
N ARG A 16 -23.13 -4.82 -10.26
CA ARG A 16 -21.89 -5.53 -10.60
C ARG A 16 -21.18 -5.96 -9.32
N LYS A 17 -20.76 -7.22 -9.25
CA LYS A 17 -19.92 -7.70 -8.15
C LYS A 17 -18.48 -7.25 -8.39
N LEU A 18 -17.79 -6.98 -7.31
CA LEU A 18 -16.34 -6.76 -7.33
C LEU A 18 -15.67 -8.14 -7.42
N ASP A 19 -15.23 -8.53 -8.61
CA ASP A 19 -14.37 -9.70 -8.78
C ASP A 19 -12.94 -9.43 -8.27
N LYS A 20 -12.07 -10.43 -8.33
CA LYS A 20 -10.71 -10.33 -7.80
C LYS A 20 -9.91 -9.19 -8.45
N GLU A 21 -9.99 -9.05 -9.76
CA GLU A 21 -9.23 -8.05 -10.53
C GLU A 21 -9.73 -6.63 -10.20
N ILE A 22 -11.02 -6.45 -10.12
CA ILE A 22 -11.65 -5.17 -9.77
C ILE A 22 -11.38 -4.81 -8.30
N LYS A 23 -11.41 -5.78 -7.38
CA LYS A 23 -10.99 -5.54 -5.99
C LYS A 23 -9.57 -5.04 -5.91
N LEU A 24 -8.61 -5.70 -6.58
CA LEU A 24 -7.22 -5.28 -6.62
C LEU A 24 -7.06 -3.88 -7.23
N PHE A 25 -7.79 -3.58 -8.30
CA PHE A 25 -7.80 -2.25 -8.88
C PHE A 25 -8.21 -1.18 -7.85
N PHE A 26 -9.31 -1.40 -7.13
CA PHE A 26 -9.78 -0.43 -6.13
C PHE A 26 -8.87 -0.37 -4.89
N ILE A 27 -8.30 -1.48 -4.43
CA ILE A 27 -7.30 -1.48 -3.35
C ILE A 27 -6.12 -0.57 -3.71
N ASN A 28 -5.55 -0.73 -4.92
CA ASN A 28 -4.43 0.08 -5.38
C ASN A 28 -4.80 1.56 -5.49
N GLN A 29 -5.97 1.87 -6.05
CA GLN A 29 -6.47 3.25 -6.16
C GLN A 29 -6.69 3.90 -4.79
N LEU A 30 -7.27 3.17 -3.81
CA LEU A 30 -7.46 3.67 -2.45
C LEU A 30 -6.11 3.87 -1.74
N LYS A 31 -5.18 2.92 -1.88
CA LYS A 31 -3.83 3.03 -1.29
C LYS A 31 -3.09 4.27 -1.83
N GLU A 32 -3.08 4.49 -3.13
CA GLU A 32 -2.47 5.68 -3.76
C GLU A 32 -3.14 6.97 -3.30
N ALA A 33 -4.47 7.03 -3.34
CA ALA A 33 -5.22 8.22 -2.92
C ALA A 33 -5.01 8.54 -1.43
N ARG A 34 -4.93 7.52 -0.57
CA ARG A 34 -4.65 7.66 0.87
C ARG A 34 -3.24 8.20 1.12
N LEU A 35 -2.23 7.67 0.41
CA LEU A 35 -0.86 8.16 0.54
C LEU A 35 -0.71 9.62 0.11
N GLU A 36 -1.44 10.06 -0.91
CA GLU A 36 -1.47 11.47 -1.31
C GLU A 36 -2.22 12.35 -0.31
N ALA A 37 -3.35 11.88 0.19
CA ALA A 37 -4.13 12.61 1.20
C ALA A 37 -3.37 12.83 2.51
N LEU A 38 -2.40 11.96 2.85
CA LEU A 38 -1.54 12.16 4.01
C LEU A 38 -0.47 13.25 3.80
N LYS A 39 -0.17 13.60 2.54
CA LYS A 39 0.79 14.67 2.21
C LYS A 39 0.13 16.05 2.17
N ASP A 40 -1.15 16.10 1.85
CA ASP A 40 -1.91 17.34 1.70
C ASP A 40 -3.30 17.22 2.34
N ALA A 41 -3.65 18.20 3.18
CA ALA A 41 -4.95 18.25 3.83
C ALA A 41 -6.14 18.33 2.84
N GLU A 42 -5.90 18.82 1.62
CA GLU A 42 -6.91 18.89 0.54
C GLU A 42 -6.94 17.59 -0.30
N GLY A 43 -6.01 16.66 -0.09
CA GLY A 43 -5.91 15.37 -0.81
C GLY A 43 -7.10 14.43 -0.60
N TYR A 44 -8.04 14.76 0.30
CA TYR A 44 -9.26 13.98 0.55
C TYR A 44 -10.10 13.74 -0.72
N GLN A 45 -10.06 14.65 -1.68
CA GLN A 45 -10.84 14.57 -2.92
C GLN A 45 -10.53 13.30 -3.72
N LYS A 46 -9.26 12.86 -3.71
CA LYS A 46 -8.86 11.65 -4.44
C LYS A 46 -9.47 10.39 -3.83
N ILE A 47 -9.48 10.28 -2.50
CA ILE A 47 -10.14 9.14 -1.82
C ILE A 47 -11.63 9.15 -2.12
N LEU A 48 -12.27 10.32 -2.01
CA LEU A 48 -13.69 10.49 -2.28
C LEU A 48 -14.03 10.05 -3.71
N HIS A 49 -13.22 10.49 -4.69
CA HIS A 49 -13.40 10.11 -6.09
C HIS A 49 -13.30 8.59 -6.31
N VAL A 50 -12.37 7.91 -5.64
CA VAL A 50 -12.25 6.45 -5.74
C VAL A 50 -13.47 5.77 -5.15
N VAL A 51 -13.99 6.24 -4.01
CA VAL A 51 -15.20 5.70 -3.38
C VAL A 51 -16.42 5.91 -4.27
N GLU A 52 -16.59 7.08 -4.88
CA GLU A 52 -17.67 7.36 -5.85
C GLU A 52 -17.55 6.48 -7.09
N LYS A 53 -16.33 6.29 -7.61
CA LYS A 53 -16.08 5.41 -8.75
C LYS A 53 -16.42 3.95 -8.43
N MET A 54 -16.09 3.49 -7.22
CA MET A 54 -16.47 2.15 -6.75
C MET A 54 -17.99 1.99 -6.66
N GLY A 55 -18.67 2.98 -6.06
CA GLY A 55 -20.14 3.01 -5.98
C GLY A 55 -20.80 3.01 -7.36
N SER A 56 -20.32 3.84 -8.28
CA SER A 56 -20.79 3.91 -9.67
C SER A 56 -20.56 2.58 -10.41
N TYR A 57 -19.40 1.95 -10.23
CA TYR A 57 -19.12 0.63 -10.81
C TYR A 57 -20.12 -0.43 -10.33
N MET A 58 -20.37 -0.50 -9.01
CA MET A 58 -21.25 -1.50 -8.42
C MET A 58 -22.72 -1.29 -8.79
N THR A 59 -23.16 -0.03 -8.93
CA THR A 59 -24.57 0.29 -9.25
C THR A 59 -24.82 0.39 -10.75
N GLY A 60 -23.78 0.63 -11.55
CA GLY A 60 -23.92 0.92 -12.98
C GLY A 60 -24.42 2.33 -13.29
N GLU A 61 -24.57 3.19 -12.29
CA GLU A 61 -25.11 4.54 -12.43
C GLU A 61 -24.15 5.58 -11.79
N ILE A 62 -24.09 6.77 -12.38
CA ILE A 62 -23.38 7.92 -11.81
C ILE A 62 -24.36 8.70 -10.94
N ARG A 63 -24.19 8.62 -9.63
CA ARG A 63 -25.04 9.26 -8.60
C ARG A 63 -24.16 9.84 -7.49
N ASP A 64 -24.80 10.25 -6.39
CA ASP A 64 -24.14 10.77 -5.20
C ASP A 64 -23.78 9.66 -4.18
N LEU A 65 -23.03 10.03 -3.16
CA LEU A 65 -22.63 9.09 -2.09
C LEU A 65 -23.84 8.47 -1.37
N ASN A 66 -24.94 9.21 -1.22
CA ASN A 66 -26.11 8.69 -0.53
C ASN A 66 -26.72 7.49 -1.28
N TYR A 67 -26.71 7.57 -2.61
CA TYR A 67 -27.18 6.46 -3.45
C TYR A 67 -26.27 5.22 -3.36
N TYR A 68 -24.96 5.42 -3.21
CA TYR A 68 -24.00 4.32 -3.13
C TYR A 68 -23.88 3.69 -1.74
N ARG A 69 -24.40 4.36 -0.70
CA ARG A 69 -24.21 3.98 0.71
C ARG A 69 -24.37 2.50 0.97
N LYS A 70 -25.53 1.95 0.63
CA LYS A 70 -25.85 0.54 0.90
C LYS A 70 -24.84 -0.42 0.27
N ARG A 71 -24.42 -0.16 -0.96
CA ARG A 71 -23.46 -1.01 -1.67
C ARG A 71 -22.06 -0.93 -1.09
N ILE A 72 -21.64 0.25 -0.66
CA ILE A 72 -20.34 0.45 -0.04
C ILE A 72 -20.33 -0.16 1.37
N GLU A 73 -21.40 -0.01 2.14
CA GLU A 73 -21.56 -0.67 3.44
C GLU A 73 -21.57 -2.20 3.32
N GLU A 74 -22.18 -2.78 2.28
CA GLU A 74 -22.13 -4.21 1.98
C GLU A 74 -20.68 -4.68 1.76
N VAL A 75 -19.86 -3.93 1.03
CA VAL A 75 -18.41 -4.24 0.87
C VAL A 75 -17.69 -4.10 2.19
N ALA A 76 -17.87 -2.99 2.91
CA ALA A 76 -17.21 -2.74 4.17
C ALA A 76 -17.49 -3.81 5.23
N SER A 77 -18.70 -4.42 5.21
CA SER A 77 -19.09 -5.44 6.18
C SER A 77 -18.25 -6.72 6.13
N GLU A 78 -17.48 -6.93 5.07
CA GLU A 78 -16.51 -8.02 4.98
C GLU A 78 -15.31 -7.80 5.89
N SER A 79 -15.07 -6.56 6.36
CA SER A 79 -13.97 -6.22 7.26
C SER A 79 -14.40 -6.28 8.73
N PRO A 80 -13.60 -6.88 9.62
CA PRO A 80 -13.81 -6.79 11.05
C PRO A 80 -13.70 -5.36 11.59
N TYR A 81 -13.02 -4.46 10.89
CA TYR A 81 -12.95 -3.03 11.21
C TYR A 81 -14.26 -2.27 10.94
N ALA A 82 -15.18 -2.82 10.16
CA ALA A 82 -16.51 -2.28 10.01
C ALA A 82 -17.54 -2.92 10.95
N THR A 83 -17.28 -4.14 11.41
CA THR A 83 -18.23 -4.98 12.14
C THR A 83 -17.86 -5.14 13.61
N GLU A 84 -17.00 -6.07 13.95
CA GLU A 84 -16.74 -6.46 15.36
C GLU A 84 -15.90 -5.47 16.14
N ILE A 85 -14.83 -4.96 15.54
CA ILE A 85 -13.82 -4.13 16.24
C ILE A 85 -14.42 -2.84 16.79
N PRO A 86 -15.24 -2.06 16.04
CA PRO A 86 -15.82 -0.84 16.58
C PRO A 86 -16.72 -1.04 17.78
N TYR A 87 -17.36 -2.19 17.91
CA TYR A 87 -18.21 -2.50 19.08
C TYR A 87 -17.39 -2.93 20.30
N LYS A 88 -16.29 -3.66 20.09
CA LYS A 88 -15.40 -4.12 21.16
C LYS A 88 -14.41 -3.05 21.61
N CYS A 89 -14.02 -2.15 20.73
CA CYS A 89 -12.97 -1.15 20.93
C CYS A 89 -13.45 0.27 20.59
N GLN A 90 -14.60 0.69 21.10
CA GLN A 90 -15.29 1.95 20.76
C GLN A 90 -14.42 3.22 20.93
N ALA A 91 -13.52 3.21 21.91
CA ALA A 91 -12.63 4.36 22.15
C ALA A 91 -11.63 4.61 21.02
N TRP A 92 -11.33 3.62 20.19
CA TRP A 92 -10.27 3.65 19.20
C TRP A 92 -10.76 3.56 17.76
N HIS A 93 -11.96 3.02 17.56
CA HIS A 93 -12.50 2.74 16.22
C HIS A 93 -13.90 3.32 16.05
N THR A 94 -14.05 4.16 15.06
CA THR A 94 -15.35 4.72 14.66
C THR A 94 -16.08 3.72 13.77
N PRO A 95 -17.36 3.38 14.06
CA PRO A 95 -18.19 2.54 13.20
C PRO A 95 -18.25 3.06 11.76
N PHE A 96 -18.28 2.15 10.79
CA PHE A 96 -18.21 2.52 9.37
C PHE A 96 -19.39 3.38 8.91
N ASP A 97 -20.60 3.09 9.38
CA ASP A 97 -21.80 3.88 9.10
C ASP A 97 -21.66 5.34 9.55
N LYS A 98 -21.02 5.56 10.72
CA LYS A 98 -20.71 6.91 11.23
C LYS A 98 -19.61 7.58 10.42
N LEU A 99 -18.56 6.85 10.02
CA LEU A 99 -17.53 7.39 9.12
C LEU A 99 -18.16 7.83 7.81
N TYR A 100 -19.01 7.00 7.23
CA TYR A 100 -19.70 7.32 5.98
C TYR A 100 -20.56 8.57 6.09
N GLU A 101 -21.31 8.68 7.18
CA GLU A 101 -22.17 9.83 7.43
C GLU A 101 -21.37 11.11 7.63
N LEU A 102 -20.26 11.06 8.40
CA LEU A 102 -19.34 12.19 8.55
C LEU A 102 -18.77 12.67 7.21
N VAL A 103 -18.34 11.73 6.37
CA VAL A 103 -17.83 12.04 5.03
C VAL A 103 -18.90 12.71 4.18
N ARG A 104 -20.10 12.17 4.19
CA ARG A 104 -21.23 12.69 3.41
C ARG A 104 -21.61 14.12 3.82
N GLN A 105 -21.67 14.39 5.12
CA GLN A 105 -22.01 15.71 5.65
C GLN A 105 -20.88 16.73 5.43
N SER A 106 -19.64 16.35 5.71
CA SER A 106 -18.49 17.25 5.64
C SER A 106 -18.04 17.59 4.21
N ARG A 107 -18.48 16.82 3.20
CA ARG A 107 -18.10 17.07 1.79
C ARG A 107 -18.44 18.49 1.33
N ASN A 108 -19.62 18.97 1.68
CA ASN A 108 -20.08 20.31 1.27
C ASN A 108 -19.37 21.42 2.05
N ASP A 109 -19.05 21.19 3.32
CA ASP A 109 -18.45 22.18 4.21
C ASP A 109 -16.94 22.30 4.02
N ALA A 110 -16.26 21.23 3.59
CA ALA A 110 -14.80 21.19 3.39
C ALA A 110 -14.30 22.11 2.27
N MET A 111 -15.17 22.46 1.31
CA MET A 111 -14.84 23.39 0.22
C MET A 111 -14.56 24.83 0.71
N HIS A 112 -14.94 25.17 1.95
CA HIS A 112 -14.87 26.52 2.48
C HIS A 112 -14.04 26.69 3.77
N GLN A 113 -13.59 25.61 4.41
CA GLN A 113 -12.91 25.68 5.71
C GLN A 113 -11.79 24.64 5.85
N GLY A 114 -10.54 25.08 5.90
CA GLY A 114 -9.36 24.20 5.98
C GLY A 114 -9.31 23.28 7.20
N VAL A 115 -9.93 23.64 8.35
CA VAL A 115 -10.02 22.75 9.54
C VAL A 115 -10.96 21.58 9.25
N VAL A 116 -12.09 21.84 8.60
CA VAL A 116 -13.06 20.80 8.20
C VAL A 116 -12.41 19.83 7.19
N ALA A 117 -11.58 20.34 6.28
CA ALA A 117 -10.85 19.50 5.32
C ALA A 117 -9.94 18.46 6.01
N ARG A 118 -9.21 18.84 7.07
CA ARG A 118 -8.35 17.90 7.82
C ARG A 118 -9.14 16.78 8.52
N HIS A 119 -10.26 17.13 9.15
CA HIS A 119 -11.14 16.13 9.78
C HIS A 119 -11.77 15.21 8.75
N LEU A 120 -12.20 15.75 7.61
CA LEU A 120 -12.73 14.98 6.49
C LEU A 120 -11.66 14.04 5.92
N THR A 121 -10.41 14.52 5.71
CA THR A 121 -9.29 13.72 5.25
C THR A 121 -9.04 12.54 6.18
N ARG A 122 -9.01 12.76 7.51
CA ARG A 122 -8.84 11.67 8.49
C ARG A 122 -9.97 10.63 8.38
N SER A 123 -11.21 11.07 8.30
CA SER A 123 -12.36 10.17 8.20
C SER A 123 -12.33 9.36 6.90
N LEU A 124 -11.94 9.99 5.79
CA LEU A 124 -11.77 9.32 4.50
C LEU A 124 -10.61 8.33 4.49
N VAL A 125 -9.48 8.66 5.13
CA VAL A 125 -8.36 7.73 5.29
C VAL A 125 -8.79 6.49 6.07
N LEU A 126 -9.52 6.66 7.18
CA LEU A 126 -10.05 5.52 7.96
C LEU A 126 -11.04 4.71 7.15
N MET A 127 -11.94 5.36 6.40
CA MET A 127 -12.89 4.67 5.53
C MET A 127 -12.18 3.88 4.42
N ALA A 128 -11.14 4.45 3.81
CA ALA A 128 -10.32 3.77 2.80
C ALA A 128 -9.64 2.53 3.37
N LEU A 129 -9.05 2.60 4.58
CA LEU A 129 -8.43 1.45 5.24
C LEU A 129 -9.43 0.32 5.48
N VAL A 130 -10.65 0.62 5.93
CA VAL A 130 -11.71 -0.39 6.10
C VAL A 130 -12.08 -1.05 4.77
N LEU A 131 -12.21 -0.27 3.71
CA LEU A 131 -12.53 -0.79 2.38
C LEU A 131 -11.38 -1.61 1.77
N GLU A 132 -10.14 -1.16 1.95
CA GLU A 132 -8.94 -1.92 1.54
C GLU A 132 -8.91 -3.29 2.25
N ASP A 133 -9.13 -3.31 3.57
CA ASP A 133 -9.17 -4.53 4.37
C ASP A 133 -10.30 -5.46 3.92
N ALA A 134 -11.53 -4.94 3.77
CA ALA A 134 -12.69 -5.70 3.32
C ALA A 134 -12.47 -6.39 1.95
N MET A 135 -11.77 -5.73 1.05
CA MET A 135 -11.47 -6.29 -0.26
C MET A 135 -10.31 -7.30 -0.24
N LYS A 136 -9.44 -7.25 0.79
CA LYS A 136 -8.33 -8.22 0.99
C LYS A 136 -8.81 -9.55 1.58
N VAL A 137 -9.79 -9.56 2.50
CA VAL A 137 -10.20 -10.71 3.33
C VAL A 137 -10.45 -12.01 2.53
N ASN A 138 -11.01 -11.93 1.34
CA ASN A 138 -11.32 -13.09 0.51
C ASN A 138 -10.39 -13.27 -0.70
N ASN A 139 -9.34 -12.45 -0.80
CA ASN A 139 -8.36 -12.57 -1.85
C ASN A 139 -7.05 -13.13 -1.26
N ARG A 140 -6.70 -14.37 -1.60
CA ARG A 140 -5.30 -14.81 -1.48
C ARG A 140 -4.49 -13.89 -2.38
N ALA A 141 -3.91 -12.85 -1.78
CA ALA A 141 -3.08 -11.91 -2.51
C ALA A 141 -1.88 -12.67 -3.09
N SER A 142 -1.70 -12.55 -4.39
CA SER A 142 -0.45 -12.94 -5.00
C SER A 142 0.64 -12.00 -4.50
N ILE A 143 1.87 -12.46 -4.44
CA ILE A 143 2.99 -11.60 -4.06
C ILE A 143 3.12 -10.39 -4.97
N THR A 144 2.75 -10.54 -6.24
CA THR A 144 2.70 -9.45 -7.21
C THR A 144 1.65 -8.39 -6.92
N ASP A 145 0.67 -8.72 -6.06
CA ASP A 145 -0.42 -7.82 -5.67
C ASP A 145 -0.04 -6.94 -4.48
N ILE A 146 0.91 -7.41 -3.65
CA ILE A 146 1.35 -6.72 -2.44
C ILE A 146 2.71 -6.03 -2.58
N MET A 147 3.58 -6.51 -3.48
CA MET A 147 4.91 -5.93 -3.65
C MET A 147 4.87 -4.52 -4.22
N VAL A 148 5.71 -3.66 -3.70
CA VAL A 148 6.02 -2.36 -4.31
C VAL A 148 6.85 -2.62 -5.57
N ARG A 149 6.39 -2.10 -6.71
CA ARG A 149 7.09 -2.26 -8.01
C ARG A 149 7.97 -1.04 -8.25
N ASN A 150 8.04 -0.14 -8.80
CA ASN A 150 8.84 1.07 -9.04
C ASN A 150 9.84 1.38 -7.91
N ILE A 151 10.77 0.47 -7.70
CA ILE A 151 11.68 0.51 -6.57
C ILE A 151 12.80 1.50 -6.87
N VAL A 152 13.03 2.43 -5.95
CA VAL A 152 14.24 3.26 -5.94
C VAL A 152 15.37 2.43 -5.33
N THR A 153 16.46 2.30 -6.05
CA THR A 153 17.66 1.58 -5.61
C THR A 153 18.84 2.53 -5.42
N ALA A 154 19.77 2.13 -4.56
CA ALA A 154 21.06 2.79 -4.45
C ALA A 154 22.13 1.97 -5.20
N GLU A 155 23.27 2.59 -5.43
CA GLU A 155 24.48 1.96 -5.98
C GLU A 155 25.69 2.32 -5.12
N LEU A 156 26.72 1.45 -5.11
CA LEU A 156 27.89 1.61 -4.25
C LEU A 156 28.61 2.96 -4.40
N TRP A 157 28.53 3.59 -5.57
CA TRP A 157 29.13 4.90 -5.83
C TRP A 157 28.26 6.09 -5.38
N HIS A 158 26.98 5.88 -5.07
CA HIS A 158 26.12 6.95 -4.55
C HIS A 158 26.64 7.43 -3.18
N PRO A 159 26.59 8.74 -2.89
CA PRO A 159 26.95 9.25 -1.58
C PRO A 159 25.90 8.92 -0.52
N VAL A 160 26.30 8.82 0.73
CA VAL A 160 25.38 8.60 1.86
C VAL A 160 24.30 9.69 1.94
N SER A 161 24.63 10.93 1.53
CA SER A 161 23.66 12.03 1.44
C SER A 161 22.52 11.74 0.48
N PHE A 162 22.79 11.08 -0.65
CA PHE A 162 21.75 10.65 -1.60
C PHE A 162 20.80 9.64 -0.96
N VAL A 163 21.35 8.59 -0.32
CA VAL A 163 20.54 7.58 0.38
C VAL A 163 19.62 8.23 1.42
N ARG A 164 20.21 9.07 2.27
CA ARG A 164 19.46 9.82 3.28
C ARG A 164 18.37 10.70 2.66
N GLN A 165 18.67 11.38 1.56
CA GLN A 165 17.72 12.23 0.87
C GLN A 165 16.54 11.42 0.30
N GLN A 166 16.83 10.28 -0.34
CA GLN A 166 15.77 9.39 -0.87
C GLN A 166 14.86 8.88 0.24
N MET A 167 15.44 8.46 1.38
CA MET A 167 14.68 8.01 2.53
C MET A 167 13.76 9.11 3.09
N LEU A 168 14.27 10.33 3.23
CA LEU A 168 13.50 11.45 3.80
C LEU A 168 12.39 11.96 2.85
N ILE A 169 12.69 12.08 1.55
CA ILE A 169 11.71 12.59 0.57
C ILE A 169 10.55 11.59 0.39
N ASN A 170 10.87 10.31 0.38
CA ASN A 170 9.90 9.26 0.07
C ASN A 170 9.38 8.51 1.31
N SER A 171 9.86 8.86 2.51
CA SER A 171 9.56 8.14 3.77
C SER A 171 9.90 6.64 3.68
N PHE A 172 11.03 6.31 3.02
CA PHE A 172 11.49 4.94 2.89
C PHE A 172 12.24 4.49 4.14
N THR A 173 11.87 3.34 4.68
CA THR A 173 12.60 2.66 5.76
C THR A 173 13.78 1.87 5.20
N TYR A 174 13.68 1.39 3.96
CA TYR A 174 14.68 0.56 3.31
C TYR A 174 14.98 1.06 1.90
N LEU A 175 16.25 0.99 1.52
CA LEU A 175 16.72 1.27 0.16
C LEU A 175 17.54 0.08 -0.35
N PRO A 176 17.06 -0.68 -1.35
CA PRO A 176 17.82 -1.79 -1.92
C PRO A 176 19.05 -1.33 -2.67
N LEU A 177 20.06 -2.17 -2.65
CA LEU A 177 21.37 -1.95 -3.28
C LEU A 177 21.91 -3.28 -3.81
N PHE A 178 22.41 -3.33 -5.03
CA PHE A 178 23.19 -4.45 -5.54
C PHE A 178 24.67 -4.20 -5.30
N ASP A 179 25.36 -5.09 -4.54
CA ASP A 179 26.76 -4.87 -4.16
C ASP A 179 27.79 -5.45 -5.14
N GLY A 180 27.32 -5.93 -6.30
CA GLY A 180 28.12 -6.57 -7.33
C GLY A 180 28.01 -8.09 -7.32
N SER A 181 27.59 -8.69 -6.20
CA SER A 181 27.36 -10.14 -6.04
C SER A 181 25.93 -10.48 -5.66
N GLU A 182 25.35 -9.73 -4.76
CA GLU A 182 24.03 -9.99 -4.20
C GLU A 182 23.27 -8.69 -3.85
N TRP A 183 21.97 -8.83 -3.69
CA TRP A 183 21.11 -7.75 -3.23
C TRP A 183 21.24 -7.58 -1.72
N LYS A 184 21.51 -6.35 -1.30
CA LYS A 184 21.57 -5.89 0.10
C LYS A 184 20.51 -4.81 0.32
N VAL A 185 20.34 -4.42 1.56
CA VAL A 185 19.42 -3.37 1.98
C VAL A 185 20.15 -2.39 2.90
N ILE A 186 19.94 -1.11 2.66
CA ILE A 186 20.32 -0.04 3.60
C ILE A 186 19.05 0.34 4.36
N SER A 187 19.05 0.20 5.69
CA SER A 187 17.95 0.67 6.53
C SER A 187 18.14 2.12 6.96
N ASP A 188 17.07 2.84 7.24
CA ASP A 188 17.09 4.18 7.84
C ASP A 188 17.82 4.16 9.19
N HIS A 189 17.64 3.08 9.97
CA HIS A 189 18.37 2.85 11.21
C HIS A 189 19.88 2.75 10.99
N ALA A 190 20.33 2.04 9.95
CA ALA A 190 21.75 1.94 9.62
C ALA A 190 22.36 3.31 9.27
N VAL A 191 21.64 4.11 8.46
CA VAL A 191 22.06 5.48 8.11
C VAL A 191 22.07 6.38 9.34
N ALA A 192 21.00 6.32 10.16
CA ALA A 192 20.93 7.10 11.39
C ALA A 192 22.09 6.77 12.34
N ARG A 193 22.33 5.48 12.61
CA ARG A 193 23.45 5.03 13.45
C ARG A 193 24.81 5.46 12.89
N TYR A 194 25.01 5.39 11.59
CA TYR A 194 26.24 5.81 10.93
C TYR A 194 26.50 7.31 11.09
N LEU A 195 25.46 8.14 11.06
CA LEU A 195 25.53 9.59 11.18
C LEU A 195 25.39 10.12 12.63
N PHE A 196 25.10 9.24 13.58
CA PHE A 196 24.93 9.59 14.99
C PHE A 196 26.27 9.60 15.74
N ASN A 197 26.34 10.31 16.87
CA ASN A 197 27.54 10.40 17.72
C ASN A 197 28.82 10.81 16.98
N CYS A 198 28.72 11.79 16.10
CA CYS A 198 29.89 12.39 15.45
C CYS A 198 29.83 13.91 15.47
N SER A 199 30.98 14.58 15.41
CA SER A 199 31.03 16.03 15.28
C SER A 199 30.38 16.51 13.96
N ASN A 200 29.96 17.77 13.89
CA ASN A 200 29.43 18.35 12.66
C ASN A 200 30.42 18.26 11.48
N SER A 201 31.70 18.39 11.72
CA SER A 201 32.73 18.24 10.70
C SER A 201 32.80 16.81 10.16
N GLU A 202 32.79 15.83 11.07
CA GLU A 202 32.79 14.41 10.70
C GLU A 202 31.50 13.99 10.00
N ARG A 203 30.34 14.47 10.45
CA ARG A 203 29.07 14.23 9.79
C ARG A 203 29.05 14.71 8.34
N LYS A 204 29.62 15.90 8.06
CA LYS A 204 29.78 16.40 6.69
C LYS A 204 30.64 15.45 5.85
N LYS A 205 31.75 14.96 6.40
CA LYS A 205 32.61 13.98 5.71
C LYS A 205 31.88 12.69 5.43
N ARG A 206 31.15 12.13 6.41
CA ARG A 206 30.38 10.89 6.27
C ARG A 206 29.25 11.00 5.22
N LEU A 207 28.60 12.15 5.13
CA LEU A 207 27.55 12.39 4.13
C LEU A 207 28.06 12.42 2.69
N ILE A 208 29.33 12.84 2.49
CA ILE A 208 29.93 12.91 1.15
C ILE A 208 30.53 11.56 0.72
N GLN A 209 30.85 10.69 1.65
CA GLN A 209 31.39 9.36 1.33
C GLN A 209 30.42 8.57 0.46
N THR A 210 30.98 7.83 -0.48
CA THR A 210 30.21 6.83 -1.23
C THR A 210 29.78 5.70 -0.30
N ILE A 211 28.72 4.98 -0.67
CA ILE A 211 28.25 3.81 0.11
C ILE A 211 29.40 2.80 0.26
N ALA A 212 30.22 2.58 -0.78
CA ALA A 212 31.37 1.69 -0.72
C ALA A 212 32.36 2.12 0.37
N GLN A 213 32.71 3.40 0.43
CA GLN A 213 33.59 3.97 1.47
C GLN A 213 32.94 3.90 2.85
N ALA A 214 31.65 4.25 2.94
CA ALA A 214 30.91 4.24 4.19
C ALA A 214 30.77 2.82 4.77
N LYS A 215 30.59 1.78 3.92
CA LYS A 215 30.61 0.37 4.30
C LYS A 215 31.91 0.00 5.01
N SER A 216 33.06 0.41 4.45
CA SER A 216 34.37 0.20 5.07
C SER A 216 34.55 0.99 6.38
N ASN A 217 33.80 2.06 6.59
CA ASN A 217 33.82 2.94 7.74
C ASN A 217 32.67 2.72 8.73
N GLY A 218 31.98 1.57 8.65
CA GLY A 218 30.99 1.15 9.64
C GLY A 218 29.51 1.38 9.27
N LEU A 219 29.20 1.77 8.02
CA LEU A 219 27.82 1.71 7.54
C LEU A 219 27.41 0.23 7.35
N SER A 220 26.41 -0.21 8.07
CA SER A 220 25.87 -1.56 7.95
C SER A 220 25.03 -1.70 6.68
N LEU A 221 25.24 -2.80 5.96
CA LEU A 221 24.35 -3.27 4.90
C LEU A 221 23.71 -4.57 5.38
N ASP A 222 22.39 -4.59 5.41
CA ASP A 222 21.64 -5.74 5.92
C ASP A 222 21.31 -6.71 4.78
N ASN A 223 21.23 -8.01 5.09
CA ASN A 223 20.75 -9.00 4.14
C ASN A 223 19.22 -8.94 4.12
N GLY A 224 18.63 -8.58 2.98
CA GLY A 224 17.21 -8.81 2.74
C GLY A 224 16.95 -10.30 2.44
N LEU A 225 15.72 -10.75 2.65
CA LEU A 225 15.31 -12.06 2.18
C LEU A 225 15.07 -11.98 0.66
N VAL A 226 15.91 -12.63 -0.14
CA VAL A 226 15.82 -12.61 -1.60
C VAL A 226 14.99 -13.78 -2.09
N VAL A 227 13.98 -13.51 -2.91
CA VAL A 227 13.16 -14.54 -3.58
C VAL A 227 13.08 -14.23 -5.07
N ARG A 228 12.94 -15.27 -5.88
CA ARG A 228 12.78 -15.15 -7.33
C ARG A 228 11.33 -15.29 -7.75
N LEU A 229 10.93 -14.43 -8.66
CA LEU A 229 9.64 -14.51 -9.33
C LEU A 229 9.82 -15.38 -10.59
N VAL A 230 9.18 -16.53 -10.61
CA VAL A 230 9.16 -17.41 -11.77
C VAL A 230 7.78 -17.36 -12.40
N ASN A 231 7.72 -17.03 -13.68
CA ASN A 231 6.48 -17.11 -14.43
C ASN A 231 6.16 -18.60 -14.64
N GLY A 232 5.19 -19.12 -13.88
CA GLY A 232 4.63 -20.43 -14.16
C GLY A 232 3.98 -20.46 -15.54
N SER A 233 3.86 -21.65 -16.15
CA SER A 233 3.18 -21.87 -17.43
C SER A 233 1.71 -21.44 -17.44
N ASP A 234 1.16 -21.11 -16.29
CA ASP A 234 -0.18 -20.56 -16.10
C ASP A 234 -0.06 -19.13 -15.59
N THR A 235 -0.34 -18.17 -16.48
CA THR A 235 -0.14 -16.71 -16.28
C THR A 235 -0.93 -16.10 -15.12
N LYS A 236 -1.71 -16.90 -14.40
CA LYS A 236 -2.51 -16.47 -13.23
C LYS A 236 -1.83 -16.63 -11.88
N HIS A 237 -0.75 -17.38 -11.78
CA HIS A 237 -0.07 -17.63 -10.52
C HIS A 237 1.45 -17.50 -10.70
N ALA A 238 1.98 -16.33 -10.41
CA ALA A 238 3.42 -16.17 -10.29
C ALA A 238 3.88 -16.94 -9.04
N ASN A 239 4.69 -17.95 -9.23
CA ASN A 239 5.28 -18.73 -8.15
C ASN A 239 6.54 -18.05 -7.64
N LEU A 240 6.70 -18.01 -6.33
CA LEU A 240 7.95 -17.63 -5.72
C LEU A 240 8.78 -18.88 -5.46
N ILE A 241 10.05 -18.75 -5.77
CA ILE A 241 11.04 -19.72 -5.35
C ILE A 241 12.10 -19.00 -4.51
N ASN A 242 12.67 -19.70 -3.53
CA ASN A 242 13.82 -19.23 -2.79
C ASN A 242 15.07 -19.21 -3.69
N ILE A 243 16.21 -18.79 -3.14
CA ILE A 243 17.48 -18.77 -3.87
C ILE A 243 17.89 -20.17 -4.36
N ASP A 244 17.49 -21.22 -3.62
CA ASP A 244 17.82 -22.62 -3.90
C ASP A 244 16.87 -23.29 -4.92
N GLY A 245 15.82 -22.56 -5.35
CA GLY A 245 14.88 -23.02 -6.36
C GLY A 245 13.62 -23.71 -5.82
N GLU A 246 13.45 -23.78 -4.49
CA GLU A 246 12.28 -24.38 -3.86
C GLU A 246 11.08 -23.42 -3.83
N PRO A 247 9.84 -23.88 -4.09
CA PRO A 247 8.64 -23.08 -3.98
C PRO A 247 8.45 -22.52 -2.56
N VAL A 248 8.07 -21.26 -2.44
CA VAL A 248 7.87 -20.63 -1.15
C VAL A 248 6.50 -19.95 -1.07
N GLU A 249 5.79 -20.21 0.01
CA GLU A 249 4.55 -19.51 0.33
C GLU A 249 4.81 -18.19 1.06
N LEU A 250 3.97 -17.20 0.81
CA LEU A 250 4.07 -15.87 1.44
C LEU A 250 4.08 -15.94 2.97
N SER A 251 3.24 -16.79 3.57
CA SER A 251 3.18 -16.99 5.02
C SER A 251 4.54 -17.43 5.61
N ASN A 252 5.24 -18.30 4.90
CA ASN A 252 6.57 -18.77 5.30
C ASN A 252 7.62 -17.67 5.14
N LEU A 253 7.52 -16.86 4.07
CA LEU A 253 8.42 -15.73 3.85
C LEU A 253 8.30 -14.67 4.95
N VAL A 254 7.08 -14.37 5.39
CA VAL A 254 6.85 -13.43 6.51
C VAL A 254 7.58 -13.90 7.76
N ASN A 255 7.45 -15.17 8.10
CA ASN A 255 8.12 -15.75 9.27
C ASN A 255 9.65 -15.77 9.11
N GLN A 256 10.16 -16.10 7.92
CA GLN A 256 11.59 -16.15 7.63
C GLN A 256 12.24 -14.77 7.59
N SER A 257 11.53 -13.76 7.14
CA SER A 257 12.06 -12.39 7.02
C SER A 257 12.42 -11.77 8.37
N LYS A 258 11.80 -12.21 9.46
CA LYS A 258 12.00 -11.66 10.83
C LYS A 258 11.92 -10.13 10.89
N GLY A 259 11.07 -9.54 10.07
CA GLY A 259 10.91 -8.09 9.94
C GLY A 259 11.85 -7.41 8.95
N SER A 260 12.78 -8.14 8.32
CA SER A 260 13.57 -7.64 7.20
C SER A 260 12.73 -7.57 5.92
N PRO A 261 13.03 -6.65 5.00
CA PRO A 261 12.32 -6.58 3.73
C PRO A 261 12.60 -7.81 2.87
N ILE A 262 11.61 -8.19 2.06
CA ILE A 262 11.70 -9.27 1.08
C ILE A 262 11.99 -8.63 -0.29
N LEU A 263 13.08 -9.00 -0.89
CA LEU A 263 13.53 -8.54 -2.20
C LEU A 263 13.09 -9.54 -3.26
N VAL A 264 12.24 -9.12 -4.18
CA VAL A 264 11.73 -9.96 -5.25
C VAL A 264 12.52 -9.68 -6.51
N THR A 265 13.26 -10.67 -7.00
CA THR A 265 14.08 -10.55 -8.21
C THR A 265 13.44 -11.27 -9.40
N ALA A 266 13.84 -10.90 -10.61
CA ALA A 266 13.57 -11.69 -11.80
C ALA A 266 14.36 -13.02 -11.77
N GLU A 267 14.13 -13.87 -12.76
CA GLU A 267 14.77 -15.19 -12.87
C GLU A 267 16.31 -15.15 -12.87
N ASP A 268 16.88 -14.05 -13.33
CA ASP A 268 18.33 -13.81 -13.39
C ASP A 268 18.99 -13.43 -12.05
N ASN A 269 18.21 -13.25 -10.97
CA ASN A 269 18.63 -12.73 -9.67
C ASN A 269 19.30 -11.34 -9.69
N LYS A 270 19.47 -10.73 -10.84
CA LYS A 270 20.15 -9.44 -11.01
C LYS A 270 19.18 -8.27 -11.03
N ARG A 271 18.01 -8.48 -11.62
CA ARG A 271 17.00 -7.43 -11.71
C ARG A 271 16.01 -7.52 -10.56
N LEU A 272 15.96 -6.48 -9.74
CA LEU A 272 14.95 -6.33 -8.71
C LEU A 272 13.62 -5.93 -9.35
N VAL A 273 12.56 -6.69 -9.12
CA VAL A 273 11.23 -6.47 -9.70
C VAL A 273 10.19 -6.09 -8.65
N GLY A 274 10.46 -6.34 -7.38
CA GLY A 274 9.57 -6.04 -6.28
C GLY A 274 10.29 -5.92 -4.94
N LEU A 275 9.69 -5.18 -4.03
CA LEU A 275 10.08 -5.06 -2.63
C LEU A 275 8.83 -5.25 -1.78
N ILE A 276 8.94 -6.03 -0.71
CA ILE A 276 7.87 -6.17 0.27
C ILE A 276 8.46 -5.85 1.64
N THR A 277 7.85 -4.92 2.32
CA THR A 277 8.18 -4.55 3.70
C THR A 277 7.10 -5.07 4.65
N PRO A 278 7.36 -5.14 5.96
CA PRO A 278 6.32 -5.45 6.94
C PRO A 278 5.07 -4.55 6.80
N PHE A 279 5.26 -3.31 6.38
CA PHE A 279 4.15 -2.36 6.18
C PHE A 279 3.21 -2.76 5.02
N ASP A 280 3.73 -3.39 3.98
CA ASP A 280 2.92 -3.84 2.83
C ASP A 280 2.06 -5.07 3.17
N MET A 281 2.39 -5.75 4.28
CA MET A 281 1.70 -6.92 4.78
C MET A 281 0.61 -6.59 5.83
N LEU A 282 0.61 -5.35 6.34
CA LEU A 282 -0.46 -4.85 7.20
C LEU A 282 -1.71 -4.53 6.38
#